data_aad47d462d0fc17df27eb05ffd83a1b5
#
_entry.id   aad47d462d0fc17df27eb05ffd83a1b5
#
_cell.length_a   1.000
_cell.length_b   1.000
_cell.length_c   1.000
_cell.angle_alpha   90.00
_cell.angle_beta   90.00
_cell.angle_gamma   90.00
#
_symmetry.space_group_name_H-M   'P 1'
#
loop_
_entity.id
_entity.type
_entity.pdbx_description
1 polymer ?
#
loop_
_entity_poly.entity_id
_entity_poly.type
_entity_poly.pdbx_seq_one_letter_code
_entity_poly.pdbx_strand_id
1 'polypeptide(L)'
;GFRTPTLQELYFSFHNDNHDIDGNPDLKAEYSNNVTGSFTYRILHNARIRLTTTLSGFYNVFKDKISLAQNVDIPNYNTYYNIGRYKTLGGALETSLAWGGLRVNVNASLIGRYNKYASDDKSLPQFRYSPEVSTTISYHIAKSGTDISFFYKYTGQRKEYYYHEYTTPDNKKESEIYLRGLPSYHYGDITVTQKLTS
;
A
#
# COMPACT_ATOMS: atom_id res chain seq x y z
N GLY A 1 -0.43 19.47 -0.86
CA GLY A 1 1.02 19.28 -0.75
C GLY A 1 1.75 19.60 -2.05
N PHE A 2 3.02 19.87 -1.94
CA PHE A 2 3.93 20.16 -3.05
C PHE A 2 5.27 19.49 -2.76
N ARG A 3 5.87 18.82 -3.77
CA ARG A 3 7.17 18.17 -3.68
C ARG A 3 7.96 18.41 -4.97
N THR A 4 9.17 18.96 -4.85
CA THR A 4 10.12 18.97 -5.96
C THR A 4 10.78 17.60 -6.11
N PRO A 5 11.22 17.22 -7.32
CA PRO A 5 12.07 16.05 -7.50
C PRO A 5 13.34 16.16 -6.64
N THR A 6 13.81 15.04 -6.13
CA THR A 6 15.09 14.94 -5.43
C THR A 6 16.25 14.86 -6.42
N LEU A 7 17.46 15.14 -5.96
CA LEU A 7 18.67 14.98 -6.79
C LEU A 7 18.84 13.54 -7.28
N GLN A 8 18.43 12.56 -6.47
CA GLN A 8 18.44 11.15 -6.86
C GLN A 8 17.47 10.89 -8.01
N GLU A 9 16.25 11.40 -7.94
CA GLU A 9 15.25 11.22 -9.01
C GLU A 9 15.65 11.92 -10.31
N LEU A 10 16.41 13.01 -10.22
CA LEU A 10 16.86 13.77 -11.39
C LEU A 10 18.13 13.22 -12.05
N TYR A 11 19.13 12.82 -11.25
CA TYR A 11 20.49 12.65 -11.74
C TYR A 11 21.16 11.35 -11.29
N PHE A 12 20.53 10.53 -10.45
CA PHE A 12 21.12 9.28 -10.01
C PHE A 12 21.13 8.28 -11.17
N SER A 13 22.29 7.66 -11.40
CA SER A 13 22.46 6.57 -12.36
C SER A 13 23.13 5.40 -11.66
N PHE A 14 22.52 4.24 -11.75
CA PHE A 14 23.04 3.01 -11.16
C PHE A 14 22.84 1.85 -12.13
N HIS A 15 23.96 1.23 -12.51
CA HIS A 15 23.99 0.12 -13.46
C HIS A 15 24.71 -1.06 -12.85
N ASN A 16 24.07 -2.23 -12.86
CA ASN A 16 24.67 -3.51 -12.55
C ASN A 16 24.02 -4.61 -13.39
N ASP A 17 24.52 -5.85 -13.28
CA ASP A 17 24.07 -6.99 -14.09
C ASP A 17 22.55 -7.30 -13.93
N ASN A 18 21.91 -6.81 -12.86
CA ASN A 18 20.53 -7.13 -12.54
C ASN A 18 19.58 -5.91 -12.53
N HIS A 19 20.11 -4.69 -12.39
CA HIS A 19 19.30 -3.49 -12.25
C HIS A 19 19.98 -2.28 -12.88
N ASP A 20 19.28 -1.65 -13.80
CA ASP A 20 19.64 -0.37 -14.37
C ASP A 20 18.60 0.67 -13.93
N ILE A 21 19.06 1.74 -13.28
CA ILE A 21 18.20 2.84 -12.83
C ILE A 21 18.82 4.15 -13.28
N ASP A 22 18.07 4.92 -14.05
CA ASP A 22 18.45 6.28 -14.42
C ASP A 22 17.48 7.31 -13.88
N GLY A 23 18.04 8.41 -13.38
CA GLY A 23 17.30 9.61 -13.05
C GLY A 23 16.72 10.26 -14.31
N ASN A 24 15.77 11.16 -14.12
CA ASN A 24 15.15 11.90 -15.21
C ASN A 24 15.17 13.41 -14.89
N PRO A 25 16.03 14.19 -15.60
CA PRO A 25 16.11 15.63 -15.37
C PRO A 25 14.87 16.42 -15.79
N ASP A 26 13.98 15.84 -16.60
CA ASP A 26 12.75 16.47 -17.10
C ASP A 26 11.57 16.34 -16.13
N LEU A 27 11.79 15.80 -14.93
CA LEU A 27 10.72 15.63 -13.93
C LEU A 27 10.14 16.97 -13.48
N LYS A 28 8.81 17.02 -13.50
CA LYS A 28 8.02 18.13 -12.93
C LYS A 28 7.78 17.90 -11.44
N ALA A 29 7.54 18.99 -10.73
CA ALA A 29 7.14 18.94 -9.34
C ALA A 29 5.77 18.23 -9.17
N GLU A 30 5.68 17.41 -8.11
CA GLU A 30 4.46 16.72 -7.72
C GLU A 30 3.59 17.61 -6.83
N TYR A 31 2.29 17.63 -7.10
CA TYR A 31 1.27 18.29 -6.28
C TYR A 31 0.30 17.26 -5.72
N SER A 32 -0.11 17.42 -4.48
CA SER A 32 -1.09 16.55 -3.85
C SER A 32 -2.12 17.31 -3.02
N ASN A 33 -3.36 16.84 -3.08
CA ASN A 33 -4.43 17.18 -2.16
C ASN A 33 -4.85 15.93 -1.41
N ASN A 34 -4.97 16.03 -0.09
CA ASN A 34 -5.29 14.94 0.79
C ASN A 34 -6.46 15.35 1.69
N VAL A 35 -7.46 14.48 1.79
CA VAL A 35 -8.55 14.58 2.75
C VAL A 35 -8.58 13.29 3.55
N THR A 36 -8.53 13.40 4.87
CA THR A 36 -8.58 12.27 5.80
C THR A 36 -9.59 12.58 6.90
N GLY A 37 -10.39 11.58 7.25
CA GLY A 37 -11.32 11.65 8.37
C GLY A 37 -11.25 10.39 9.21
N SER A 38 -11.48 10.51 10.51
CA SER A 38 -11.60 9.36 11.40
C SER A 38 -12.66 9.62 12.48
N PHE A 39 -13.31 8.54 12.88
CA PHE A 39 -14.29 8.51 13.96
C PHE A 39 -13.97 7.36 14.91
N THR A 40 -13.74 7.69 16.18
CA THR A 40 -13.46 6.70 17.23
C THR A 40 -14.63 6.58 18.18
N TYR A 41 -15.07 5.35 18.40
CA TYR A 41 -16.14 5.03 19.33
C TYR A 41 -15.65 4.05 20.41
N ARG A 42 -15.87 4.42 21.66
CA ARG A 42 -15.57 3.58 22.84
C ARG A 42 -16.81 2.77 23.18
N ILE A 43 -16.85 1.51 22.74
CA ILE A 43 -18.02 0.63 22.90
C ILE A 43 -18.16 0.21 24.37
N LEU A 44 -17.05 -0.18 25.00
CA LEU A 44 -16.98 -0.55 26.41
C LEU A 44 -15.78 0.15 27.05
N HIS A 45 -15.99 0.72 28.21
CA HIS A 45 -14.93 1.37 28.95
C HIS A 45 -15.17 1.26 30.46
N ASN A 46 -14.65 0.21 31.07
CA ASN A 46 -14.66 0.01 32.50
C ASN A 46 -13.32 -0.53 33.01
N ALA A 47 -13.20 -0.75 34.32
CA ALA A 47 -11.95 -1.20 34.93
C ALA A 47 -11.44 -2.57 34.42
N ARG A 48 -12.30 -3.42 33.86
CA ARG A 48 -11.96 -4.78 33.43
C ARG A 48 -11.85 -4.91 31.92
N ILE A 49 -12.69 -4.17 31.16
CA ILE A 49 -12.82 -4.33 29.70
C ILE A 49 -12.79 -2.95 29.06
N ARG A 50 -11.96 -2.82 28.03
CA ARG A 50 -11.92 -1.65 27.14
C ARG A 50 -12.04 -2.16 25.72
N LEU A 51 -13.08 -1.71 25.02
CA LEU A 51 -13.31 -2.01 23.62
C LEU A 51 -13.50 -0.69 22.87
N THR A 52 -12.61 -0.42 21.96
CA THR A 52 -12.61 0.81 21.15
C THR A 52 -12.55 0.42 19.69
N THR A 53 -13.34 1.09 18.87
CA THR A 53 -13.34 0.93 17.41
C THR A 53 -13.14 2.28 16.76
N THR A 54 -12.26 2.34 15.76
CA THR A 54 -12.00 3.52 14.93
C THR A 54 -12.30 3.20 13.49
N LEU A 55 -13.16 3.98 12.87
CA LEU A 55 -13.40 3.99 11.43
C LEU A 55 -12.65 5.18 10.85
N SER A 56 -11.83 4.96 9.83
CA SER A 56 -11.11 6.01 9.14
C SER A 56 -11.27 5.89 7.63
N GLY A 57 -11.09 7.02 6.95
CA GLY A 57 -11.11 7.06 5.49
C GLY A 57 -10.23 8.19 4.96
N PHE A 58 -9.75 8.01 3.72
CA PHE A 58 -8.94 9.02 3.05
C PHE A 58 -9.24 9.07 1.56
N TYR A 59 -8.97 10.23 0.97
CA TYR A 59 -8.97 10.44 -0.47
C TYR A 59 -7.81 11.36 -0.86
N ASN A 60 -6.94 10.86 -1.74
CA ASN A 60 -5.77 11.59 -2.23
C ASN A 60 -5.86 11.79 -3.73
N VAL A 61 -5.52 12.99 -4.18
CA VAL A 61 -5.37 13.33 -5.61
C VAL A 61 -3.97 13.88 -5.81
N PHE A 62 -3.26 13.30 -6.75
CA PHE A 62 -1.93 13.73 -7.16
C PHE A 62 -1.98 14.24 -8.60
N LYS A 63 -1.24 15.30 -8.86
CA LYS A 63 -0.91 15.81 -10.18
C LYS A 63 0.61 15.68 -10.36
N ASP A 64 1.01 15.16 -11.53
CA ASP A 64 2.41 14.94 -11.88
C ASP A 64 3.17 14.09 -10.83
N LYS A 65 2.52 13.04 -10.31
CA LYS A 65 3.12 12.15 -9.31
C LYS A 65 4.39 11.52 -9.86
N ILE A 66 5.50 11.69 -9.13
CA ILE A 66 6.78 11.07 -9.47
C ILE A 66 6.76 9.58 -9.08
N SER A 67 7.11 8.71 -10.00
CA SER A 67 7.14 7.27 -9.79
C SER A 67 8.29 6.64 -10.58
N LEU A 68 8.92 5.63 -9.98
CA LEU A 68 9.84 4.75 -10.70
C LEU A 68 9.04 3.79 -11.57
N ALA A 69 9.41 3.61 -12.82
CA ALA A 69 8.84 2.62 -13.72
C ALA A 69 9.90 1.80 -14.41
N GLN A 70 9.58 0.54 -14.60
CA GLN A 70 10.35 -0.34 -15.45
C GLN A 70 10.03 -0.06 -16.91
N ASN A 71 11.07 0.02 -17.74
CA ASN A 71 10.92 0.05 -19.19
C ASN A 71 10.42 -1.32 -19.66
N VAL A 72 9.41 -1.32 -20.54
CA VAL A 72 8.82 -2.57 -21.07
C VAL A 72 9.72 -3.22 -22.12
N ASP A 73 10.47 -2.38 -22.84
CA ASP A 73 11.29 -2.81 -23.98
C ASP A 73 12.71 -3.20 -23.57
N ILE A 74 13.19 -2.72 -22.42
CA ILE A 74 14.54 -2.99 -21.90
C ILE A 74 14.40 -3.68 -20.55
N PRO A 75 14.62 -5.00 -20.46
CA PRO A 75 14.59 -5.74 -19.20
C PRO A 75 15.53 -5.12 -18.15
N ASN A 76 15.04 -5.02 -16.91
CA ASN A 76 15.76 -4.49 -15.75
C ASN A 76 16.10 -3.00 -15.79
N TYR A 77 15.71 -2.25 -16.82
CA TYR A 77 15.89 -0.81 -16.88
C TYR A 77 14.70 -0.08 -16.26
N ASN A 78 14.99 0.80 -15.32
CA ASN A 78 14.02 1.62 -14.61
C ASN A 78 14.36 3.11 -14.74
N THR A 79 13.35 3.96 -14.84
CA THR A 79 13.53 5.41 -14.80
C THR A 79 12.38 6.08 -14.06
N TYR A 80 12.61 7.31 -13.62
CA TYR A 80 11.58 8.12 -12.99
C TYR A 80 10.75 8.87 -14.03
N TYR A 81 9.45 8.96 -13.81
CA TYR A 81 8.54 9.70 -14.68
C TYR A 81 7.37 10.32 -13.88
N ASN A 82 6.72 11.31 -14.47
CA ASN A 82 5.53 11.91 -13.88
C ASN A 82 4.26 11.19 -14.36
N ILE A 83 3.47 10.70 -13.41
CA ILE A 83 2.09 10.28 -13.67
C ILE A 83 1.20 11.52 -13.59
N GLY A 84 0.64 11.97 -14.72
CA GLY A 84 -0.08 13.24 -14.82
C GLY A 84 -1.23 13.38 -13.82
N ARG A 85 -2.04 12.34 -13.62
CA ARG A 85 -3.08 12.29 -12.59
C ARG A 85 -3.12 10.92 -11.93
N TYR A 86 -3.01 10.91 -10.62
CA TYR A 86 -3.11 9.70 -9.82
C TYR A 86 -4.02 9.92 -8.61
N LYS A 87 -4.80 8.93 -8.25
CA LYS A 87 -5.73 9.01 -7.13
C LYS A 87 -5.64 7.77 -6.26
N THR A 88 -5.81 7.93 -4.95
CA THR A 88 -6.03 6.82 -4.04
C THR A 88 -7.17 7.16 -3.10
N LEU A 89 -7.93 6.16 -2.74
CA LEU A 89 -8.94 6.26 -1.70
C LEU A 89 -8.90 4.99 -0.85
N GLY A 90 -9.38 5.10 0.37
CA GLY A 90 -9.43 3.92 1.22
C GLY A 90 -10.18 4.18 2.51
N GLY A 91 -10.47 3.07 3.17
CA GLY A 91 -11.02 3.07 4.51
C GLY A 91 -10.39 1.98 5.35
N ALA A 92 -10.36 2.18 6.66
CA ALA A 92 -9.89 1.19 7.62
C ALA A 92 -10.81 1.16 8.84
N LEU A 93 -11.00 -0.05 9.36
CA LEU A 93 -11.67 -0.32 10.62
C LEU A 93 -10.63 -0.92 11.58
N GLU A 94 -10.37 -0.23 12.66
CA GLU A 94 -9.46 -0.66 13.72
C GLU A 94 -10.26 -0.95 14.97
N THR A 95 -10.11 -2.15 15.55
CA THR A 95 -10.78 -2.52 16.79
C THR A 95 -9.74 -3.02 17.78
N SER A 96 -9.75 -2.44 18.98
CA SER A 96 -8.86 -2.78 20.09
C SER A 96 -9.68 -3.22 21.29
N LEU A 97 -9.41 -4.43 21.76
CA LEU A 97 -9.96 -5.01 22.98
C LEU A 97 -8.83 -5.21 24.01
N ALA A 98 -9.05 -4.74 25.23
CA ALA A 98 -8.23 -5.09 26.37
C ALA A 98 -9.13 -5.66 27.48
N TRP A 99 -8.84 -6.88 27.93
CA TRP A 99 -9.58 -7.59 28.97
C TRP A 99 -8.64 -8.37 29.88
N GLY A 100 -8.41 -7.87 31.08
CA GLY A 100 -7.40 -8.45 31.99
C GLY A 100 -6.02 -8.49 31.32
N GLY A 101 -5.43 -9.68 31.24
CA GLY A 101 -4.17 -9.92 30.54
C GLY A 101 -4.27 -10.02 29.01
N LEU A 102 -5.48 -10.15 28.46
CA LEU A 102 -5.72 -10.31 27.02
C LEU A 102 -5.76 -8.95 26.32
N ARG A 103 -5.06 -8.82 25.19
CA ARG A 103 -5.17 -7.71 24.26
C ARG A 103 -5.37 -8.26 22.85
N VAL A 104 -6.36 -7.74 22.14
CA VAL A 104 -6.66 -8.09 20.76
C VAL A 104 -6.77 -6.81 19.96
N ASN A 105 -5.99 -6.70 18.89
CA ASN A 105 -6.11 -5.62 17.93
C ASN A 105 -6.41 -6.24 16.55
N VAL A 106 -7.47 -5.77 15.92
CA VAL A 106 -7.85 -6.16 14.56
C VAL A 106 -7.91 -4.90 13.73
N ASN A 107 -7.24 -4.94 12.58
CA ASN A 107 -7.27 -3.88 11.59
C ASN A 107 -7.68 -4.49 10.24
N ALA A 108 -8.72 -3.95 9.64
CA ALA A 108 -9.18 -4.30 8.30
C ALA A 108 -9.21 -3.04 7.44
N SER A 109 -8.59 -3.06 6.28
CA SER A 109 -8.55 -1.93 5.36
C SER A 109 -8.81 -2.33 3.91
N LEU A 110 -9.36 -1.38 3.16
CA LEU A 110 -9.58 -1.50 1.73
C LEU A 110 -9.01 -0.27 1.04
N ILE A 111 -8.02 -0.48 0.16
CA ILE A 111 -7.32 0.60 -0.55
C ILE A 111 -7.59 0.49 -2.03
N GLY A 112 -8.19 1.54 -2.59
CA GLY A 112 -8.43 1.71 -4.02
C GLY A 112 -7.33 2.56 -4.66
N ARG A 113 -6.72 2.05 -5.73
CA ARG A 113 -5.74 2.77 -6.56
C ARG A 113 -6.35 3.08 -7.91
N TYR A 114 -6.18 4.31 -8.36
CA TYR A 114 -6.70 4.76 -9.64
C TYR A 114 -6.10 3.98 -10.81
N ASN A 115 -6.99 3.52 -11.68
CA ASN A 115 -6.62 2.90 -12.94
C ASN A 115 -6.53 3.97 -14.03
N LYS A 116 -5.31 4.32 -14.45
CA LYS A 116 -5.09 5.37 -15.46
C LYS A 116 -5.77 5.07 -16.80
N TYR A 117 -5.91 3.81 -17.16
CA TYR A 117 -6.53 3.39 -18.43
C TYR A 117 -8.05 3.51 -18.44
N ALA A 118 -8.70 3.66 -17.27
CA ALA A 118 -10.13 3.91 -17.20
C ALA A 118 -10.54 5.32 -17.70
N SER A 119 -9.58 6.21 -17.96
CA SER A 119 -9.85 7.48 -18.65
C SER A 119 -10.09 7.29 -20.15
N ASP A 120 -9.41 6.31 -20.74
CA ASP A 120 -9.40 6.04 -22.17
C ASP A 120 -10.44 4.97 -22.54
N ASP A 121 -10.60 3.98 -21.64
CA ASP A 121 -11.61 2.93 -21.76
C ASP A 121 -12.56 2.93 -20.54
N LYS A 122 -13.77 3.41 -20.74
CA LYS A 122 -14.81 3.51 -19.71
C LYS A 122 -15.38 2.15 -19.27
N SER A 123 -15.08 1.06 -19.99
CA SER A 123 -15.46 -0.30 -19.57
C SER A 123 -14.59 -0.79 -18.40
N LEU A 124 -13.42 -0.18 -18.18
CA LEU A 124 -12.51 -0.54 -17.12
C LEU A 124 -12.87 0.13 -15.78
N PRO A 125 -12.71 -0.56 -14.65
CA PRO A 125 -13.01 0.03 -13.35
C PRO A 125 -12.07 1.19 -13.02
N GLN A 126 -12.63 2.29 -12.55
CA GLN A 126 -11.87 3.50 -12.20
C GLN A 126 -10.86 3.27 -11.07
N PHE A 127 -11.19 2.40 -10.12
CA PHE A 127 -10.31 2.03 -9.02
C PHE A 127 -10.16 0.51 -8.92
N ARG A 128 -8.96 0.11 -8.54
CA ARG A 128 -8.63 -1.28 -8.20
C ARG A 128 -8.41 -1.38 -6.70
N TYR A 129 -9.17 -2.24 -6.07
CA TYR A 129 -9.17 -2.40 -4.62
C TYR A 129 -8.30 -3.56 -4.17
N SER A 130 -7.59 -3.35 -3.06
CA SER A 130 -6.81 -4.37 -2.37
C SER A 130 -7.21 -4.39 -0.90
N PRO A 131 -7.77 -5.48 -0.38
CA PRO A 131 -8.04 -5.61 1.05
C PRO A 131 -6.78 -6.01 1.81
N GLU A 132 -6.64 -5.49 3.04
CA GLU A 132 -5.63 -5.94 4.00
C GLU A 132 -6.30 -6.17 5.35
N VAL A 133 -5.93 -7.25 6.03
CA VAL A 133 -6.38 -7.54 7.39
C VAL A 133 -5.15 -7.89 8.22
N SER A 134 -5.04 -7.31 9.41
CA SER A 134 -4.04 -7.71 10.38
C SER A 134 -4.66 -7.90 11.75
N THR A 135 -4.14 -8.85 12.51
CA THR A 135 -4.59 -9.15 13.85
C THR A 135 -3.37 -9.38 14.75
N THR A 136 -3.41 -8.76 15.93
CA THR A 136 -2.45 -9.04 17.01
C THR A 136 -3.23 -9.50 18.22
N ILE A 137 -2.90 -10.68 18.74
CA ILE A 137 -3.46 -11.21 19.98
C ILE A 137 -2.30 -11.37 20.95
N SER A 138 -2.35 -10.71 22.10
CA SER A 138 -1.34 -10.80 23.13
C SER A 138 -1.95 -11.17 24.47
N TYR A 139 -1.28 -12.04 25.19
CA TYR A 139 -1.70 -12.44 26.53
C TYR A 139 -0.55 -12.33 27.52
N HIS A 140 -0.79 -11.57 28.59
CA HIS A 140 0.14 -11.42 29.70
C HIS A 140 -0.19 -12.39 30.84
N ILE A 141 0.74 -13.29 31.17
CA ILE A 141 0.62 -14.24 32.28
C ILE A 141 1.30 -13.60 33.50
N ALA A 142 0.50 -12.91 34.32
CA ALA A 142 1.02 -12.13 35.46
C ALA A 142 1.82 -12.97 36.45
N LYS A 143 1.48 -14.27 36.66
CA LYS A 143 2.14 -15.16 37.60
C LYS A 143 3.61 -15.45 37.23
N SER A 144 3.91 -15.58 35.95
CA SER A 144 5.27 -15.91 35.45
C SER A 144 5.99 -14.71 34.84
N GLY A 145 5.29 -13.56 34.64
CA GLY A 145 5.84 -12.43 33.92
C GLY A 145 6.11 -12.73 32.42
N THR A 146 5.30 -13.64 31.84
CA THR A 146 5.44 -14.07 30.44
C THR A 146 4.42 -13.34 29.57
N ASP A 147 4.86 -12.79 28.46
CA ASP A 147 4.01 -12.24 27.40
C ASP A 147 4.09 -13.15 26.18
N ILE A 148 2.92 -13.58 25.68
CA ILE A 148 2.80 -14.34 24.44
C ILE A 148 2.03 -13.49 23.46
N SER A 149 2.56 -13.30 22.26
CA SER A 149 1.92 -12.53 21.21
C SER A 149 1.88 -13.33 19.90
N PHE A 150 0.73 -13.32 19.26
CA PHE A 150 0.51 -13.84 17.90
C PHE A 150 0.14 -12.70 16.99
N PHE A 151 0.86 -12.56 15.89
CA PHE A 151 0.56 -11.64 14.82
C PHE A 151 0.18 -12.39 13.54
N TYR A 152 -0.84 -11.90 12.84
CA TYR A 152 -1.24 -12.41 11.54
C TYR A 152 -1.56 -11.25 10.61
N LYS A 153 -1.12 -11.33 9.36
CA LYS A 153 -1.45 -10.37 8.30
C LYS A 153 -1.83 -11.11 7.02
N TYR A 154 -2.95 -10.68 6.45
CA TYR A 154 -3.36 -10.99 5.09
C TYR A 154 -3.24 -9.74 4.23
N THR A 155 -2.59 -9.86 3.09
CA THR A 155 -2.56 -8.83 2.05
C THR A 155 -3.22 -9.39 0.80
N GLY A 156 -4.29 -8.74 0.37
CA GLY A 156 -5.06 -9.14 -0.79
C GLY A 156 -4.32 -8.90 -2.10
N GLN A 157 -4.81 -9.53 -3.15
CA GLN A 157 -4.25 -9.41 -4.49
C GLN A 157 -4.18 -7.94 -4.93
N ARG A 158 -3.03 -7.52 -5.44
CA ARG A 158 -2.84 -6.22 -6.08
C ARG A 158 -2.81 -6.44 -7.58
N LYS A 159 -3.81 -5.93 -8.26
CA LYS A 159 -3.92 -6.04 -9.72
C LYS A 159 -3.65 -4.68 -10.34
N GLU A 160 -2.83 -4.64 -11.38
CA GLU A 160 -2.48 -3.45 -12.13
C GLU A 160 -2.63 -3.71 -13.63
N TYR A 161 -3.03 -2.70 -14.37
CA TYR A 161 -3.05 -2.77 -15.82
C TYR A 161 -1.71 -2.32 -16.35
N TYR A 162 -1.20 -3.09 -17.30
CA TYR A 162 0.01 -2.81 -18.06
C TYR A 162 -0.36 -2.55 -19.50
N TYR A 163 0.36 -1.67 -20.10
CA TYR A 163 0.23 -1.29 -21.49
C TYR A 163 1.45 -1.82 -22.24
N HIS A 164 1.21 -2.55 -23.30
CA HIS A 164 2.24 -3.08 -24.18
C HIS A 164 1.99 -2.54 -25.58
N GLU A 165 2.96 -1.82 -26.14
CA GLU A 165 2.99 -1.44 -27.54
C GLU A 165 3.77 -2.45 -28.33
N TYR A 166 3.22 -2.90 -29.44
CA TYR A 166 3.92 -3.77 -30.38
C TYR A 166 3.67 -3.29 -31.81
N THR A 167 4.63 -3.58 -32.68
CA THR A 167 4.52 -3.27 -34.11
C THR A 167 4.06 -4.52 -34.83
N THR A 168 2.90 -4.42 -35.49
CA THR A 168 2.38 -5.51 -36.34
C THR A 168 3.28 -5.74 -37.56
N PRO A 169 3.21 -6.91 -38.23
CA PRO A 169 3.97 -7.17 -39.47
C PRO A 169 3.73 -6.13 -40.56
N ASP A 170 2.58 -5.46 -40.55
CA ASP A 170 2.22 -4.38 -41.48
C ASP A 170 2.78 -2.99 -41.07
N ASN A 171 3.71 -2.95 -40.11
CA ASN A 171 4.36 -1.75 -39.60
C ASN A 171 3.40 -0.76 -38.90
N LYS A 172 2.25 -1.24 -38.39
CA LYS A 172 1.33 -0.46 -37.58
C LYS A 172 1.65 -0.66 -36.09
N LYS A 173 1.65 0.46 -35.35
CA LYS A 173 1.75 0.40 -33.88
C LYS A 173 0.39 0.05 -33.31
N GLU A 174 0.28 -1.08 -32.67
CA GLU A 174 -0.89 -1.50 -31.90
C GLU A 174 -0.53 -1.58 -30.42
N SER A 175 -1.55 -1.50 -29.59
CA SER A 175 -1.38 -1.51 -28.15
C SER A 175 -2.41 -2.42 -27.49
N GLU A 176 -1.96 -3.18 -26.52
CA GLU A 176 -2.79 -4.07 -25.73
C GLU A 176 -2.68 -3.74 -24.24
N ILE A 177 -3.84 -3.70 -23.58
CA ILE A 177 -3.91 -3.52 -22.13
C ILE A 177 -4.13 -4.89 -21.49
N TYR A 178 -3.19 -5.36 -20.71
CA TYR A 178 -3.32 -6.60 -19.96
C TYR A 178 -3.27 -6.38 -18.44
N LEU A 179 -3.91 -7.30 -17.73
CA LEU A 179 -4.01 -7.27 -16.30
C LEU A 179 -2.96 -8.19 -15.68
N ARG A 180 -2.00 -7.61 -14.98
CA ARG A 180 -1.02 -8.35 -14.18
C ARG A 180 -1.28 -8.10 -12.70
N GLY A 181 -1.07 -9.09 -11.86
CA GLY A 181 -1.26 -8.92 -10.43
C GLY A 181 -0.24 -9.69 -9.62
N LEU A 182 0.14 -9.09 -8.50
CA LEU A 182 0.80 -9.79 -7.42
C LEU A 182 -0.24 -10.62 -6.68
N PRO A 183 0.00 -11.90 -6.42
CA PRO A 183 -0.91 -12.73 -5.66
C PRO A 183 -1.11 -12.21 -4.23
N SER A 184 -2.20 -12.61 -3.59
CA SER A 184 -2.38 -12.42 -2.16
C SER A 184 -1.35 -13.25 -1.38
N TYR A 185 -0.97 -12.76 -0.21
CA TYR A 185 -0.08 -13.49 0.68
C TYR A 185 -0.50 -13.36 2.15
N HIS A 186 -0.03 -14.31 2.94
CA HIS A 186 -0.24 -14.40 4.37
C HIS A 186 1.11 -14.35 5.08
N TYR A 187 1.11 -13.71 6.23
CA TYR A 187 2.25 -13.68 7.12
C TYR A 187 1.77 -13.90 8.56
N GLY A 188 2.50 -14.71 9.33
CA GLY A 188 2.22 -14.95 10.75
C GLY A 188 3.51 -15.03 11.54
N ASP A 189 3.42 -14.55 12.78
CA ASP A 189 4.55 -14.52 13.74
C ASP A 189 4.04 -14.83 15.16
N ILE A 190 4.86 -15.54 15.93
CA ILE A 190 4.63 -15.80 17.36
C ILE A 190 5.84 -15.31 18.13
N THR A 191 5.60 -14.43 19.09
CA THR A 191 6.63 -13.88 19.98
C THR A 191 6.33 -14.28 21.41
N VAL A 192 7.33 -14.79 22.12
CA VAL A 192 7.27 -15.07 23.55
C VAL A 192 8.34 -14.25 24.25
N THR A 193 7.93 -13.42 25.20
CA THR A 193 8.84 -12.60 26.02
C THR A 193 8.71 -13.02 27.47
N GLN A 194 9.83 -13.39 28.11
CA GLN A 194 9.89 -13.75 29.50
C GLN A 194 10.68 -12.70 30.27
N LYS A 195 10.09 -12.12 31.31
CA LYS A 195 10.81 -11.28 32.24
C LYS A 195 11.61 -12.19 33.20
N LEU A 196 12.92 -12.16 33.05
CA LEU A 196 13.79 -12.83 33.98
C LEU A 196 13.94 -11.94 35.22
N THR A 197 13.48 -12.42 36.38
CA THR A 197 13.74 -11.75 37.64
C THR A 197 15.20 -11.97 38.01
N SER A 198 15.92 -10.90 38.31
CA SER A 198 17.20 -10.93 39.02
C SER A 198 16.95 -11.21 40.48
#